data_acf97559ff65f14141c7fef5c6c3e067
#
_entry.id   acf97559ff65f14141c7fef5c6c3e067
#
_cell.length_a   1.000
_cell.length_b   1.000
_cell.length_c   1.000
_cell.angle_alpha   90.00
_cell.angle_beta   90.00
_cell.angle_gamma   90.00
#
_symmetry.space_group_name_H-M   'P 1'
#
loop_
_entity.id
_entity.type
_entity.pdbx_description
1 polymer ?
#
loop_
_entity_poly.entity_id
_entity_poly.type
_entity_poly.pdbx_seq_one_letter_code
_entity_poly.pdbx_strand_id
1 'polypeptide(L)'
;MLDSYKHRLRKAAAAFCAAAFLLGSVPAARAASVCPPPQVSAACAALIDGRTGQTLYEKNADRRALIASTTKIMTGLLVCEAGETDRRVTVPSLAVGLEGSSMYLKQGETLTRRDLLYGMMLHSGNDAALTLAISVSGSEQAFVRQMNLRAQALGLRQ
;
A
#
# COMPACT_ATOMS: atom_id res chain seq x y z
N MET A 1 16.76 -72.10 -26.60
CA MET A 1 15.48 -71.40 -26.41
C MET A 1 15.29 -70.88 -24.96
N LEU A 2 15.68 -71.61 -23.95
CA LEU A 2 15.52 -71.22 -22.53
C LEU A 2 16.38 -70.02 -22.11
N ASP A 3 17.59 -69.83 -22.63
CA ASP A 3 18.49 -68.77 -22.23
C ASP A 3 18.04 -67.33 -22.72
N SER A 4 17.44 -67.30 -23.91
CA SER A 4 16.89 -66.04 -24.45
C SER A 4 15.69 -65.56 -23.64
N TYR A 5 14.89 -66.47 -23.08
CA TYR A 5 13.74 -66.15 -22.24
C TYR A 5 14.17 -65.63 -20.87
N LYS A 6 15.17 -66.24 -20.25
CA LYS A 6 15.75 -65.80 -18.98
C LYS A 6 16.38 -64.38 -19.09
N HIS A 7 17.00 -64.10 -20.24
CA HIS A 7 17.61 -62.78 -20.48
C HIS A 7 16.57 -61.68 -20.65
N ARG A 8 15.45 -61.97 -21.31
CA ARG A 8 14.30 -61.04 -21.45
C ARG A 8 13.60 -60.80 -20.12
N LEU A 9 13.41 -61.79 -19.28
CA LEU A 9 12.83 -61.64 -17.95
C LEU A 9 13.71 -60.80 -17.02
N ARG A 10 15.03 -61.00 -17.06
CA ARG A 10 15.97 -60.19 -16.26
C ARG A 10 15.95 -58.71 -16.68
N LYS A 11 15.89 -58.41 -17.98
CA LYS A 11 15.77 -57.03 -18.48
C LYS A 11 14.44 -56.40 -18.13
N ALA A 12 13.33 -57.14 -18.19
CA ALA A 12 12.02 -56.64 -17.79
C ALA A 12 11.94 -56.38 -16.26
N ALA A 13 12.52 -57.25 -15.44
CA ALA A 13 12.58 -57.07 -13.99
C ALA A 13 13.45 -55.86 -13.61
N ALA A 14 14.60 -55.67 -14.27
CA ALA A 14 15.48 -54.51 -14.05
C ALA A 14 14.80 -53.17 -14.46
N ALA A 15 14.06 -53.16 -15.57
CA ALA A 15 13.31 -52.00 -16.02
C ALA A 15 12.15 -51.66 -15.07
N PHE A 16 11.47 -52.69 -14.50
CA PHE A 16 10.40 -52.46 -13.53
C PHE A 16 10.92 -51.92 -12.19
N CYS A 17 12.07 -52.41 -11.71
CA CYS A 17 12.71 -51.90 -10.51
C CYS A 17 13.21 -50.45 -10.69
N ALA A 18 13.75 -50.11 -11.86
CA ALA A 18 14.19 -48.74 -12.16
C ALA A 18 13.01 -47.75 -12.24
N ALA A 19 11.90 -48.18 -12.83
CA ALA A 19 10.67 -47.37 -12.88
C ALA A 19 10.04 -47.16 -11.48
N ALA A 20 10.07 -48.20 -10.62
CA ALA A 20 9.58 -48.09 -9.24
C ALA A 20 10.43 -47.15 -8.37
N PHE A 21 11.74 -47.05 -8.63
CA PHE A 21 12.66 -46.16 -7.90
C PHE A 21 12.46 -44.69 -8.30
N LEU A 22 12.05 -44.43 -9.54
CA LEU A 22 11.77 -43.06 -10.03
C LEU A 22 10.42 -42.52 -9.52
N LEU A 23 9.48 -43.37 -9.14
CA LEU A 23 8.17 -42.97 -8.61
C LEU A 23 8.18 -42.76 -7.08
N GLY A 24 9.25 -43.18 -6.37
CA GLY A 24 9.33 -43.12 -4.91
C GLY A 24 9.94 -41.87 -4.32
N SER A 25 10.50 -40.95 -5.14
CA SER A 25 11.22 -39.78 -4.65
C SER A 25 10.49 -38.47 -4.97
N VAL A 26 9.19 -38.42 -4.74
CA VAL A 26 8.53 -37.13 -4.63
C VAL A 26 8.93 -36.54 -3.25
N PRO A 27 9.77 -35.51 -3.17
CA PRO A 27 10.02 -34.86 -1.90
C PRO A 27 8.65 -34.42 -1.37
N ALA A 28 8.24 -34.93 -0.21
CA ALA A 28 7.08 -34.41 0.48
C ALA A 28 7.33 -32.91 0.66
N ALA A 29 6.67 -32.10 -0.14
CA ALA A 29 6.67 -30.65 0.03
C ALA A 29 6.21 -30.44 1.47
N ARG A 30 7.16 -30.07 2.33
CA ARG A 30 6.90 -29.74 3.73
C ARG A 30 5.93 -28.57 3.66
N ALA A 31 4.66 -28.83 3.94
CA ALA A 31 3.68 -27.77 4.03
C ALA A 31 4.25 -26.74 5.01
N ALA A 32 4.66 -25.59 4.48
CA ALA A 32 5.04 -24.49 5.33
C ALA A 32 3.88 -24.30 6.31
N SER A 33 4.16 -24.29 7.61
CA SER A 33 3.14 -24.07 8.62
C SER A 33 2.51 -22.71 8.29
N VAL A 34 1.32 -22.76 7.70
CA VAL A 34 0.57 -21.57 7.38
C VAL A 34 0.21 -20.94 8.72
N CYS A 35 0.95 -19.91 9.10
CA CYS A 35 0.59 -19.12 10.26
C CYS A 35 -0.84 -18.58 10.03
N PRO A 36 -1.77 -18.78 10.98
CA PRO A 36 -3.12 -18.27 10.79
C PRO A 36 -3.08 -16.74 10.57
N PRO A 37 -3.94 -16.22 9.70
CA PRO A 37 -3.95 -14.79 9.43
C PRO A 37 -4.22 -13.99 10.72
N PRO A 38 -3.59 -12.80 10.88
CA PRO A 38 -3.78 -12.00 12.05
C PRO A 38 -5.24 -11.58 12.21
N GLN A 39 -5.74 -11.61 13.45
CA GLN A 39 -7.07 -11.10 13.78
C GLN A 39 -6.98 -9.59 14.00
N VAL A 40 -7.55 -8.79 13.09
CA VAL A 40 -7.57 -7.34 13.21
C VAL A 40 -9.00 -6.83 13.43
N SER A 41 -9.19 -5.87 14.32
CA SER A 41 -10.49 -5.25 14.61
C SER A 41 -10.95 -4.28 13.51
N ALA A 42 -10.02 -3.80 12.66
CA ALA A 42 -10.35 -2.92 11.54
C ALA A 42 -11.36 -3.56 10.57
N ALA A 43 -12.30 -2.76 10.05
CA ALA A 43 -13.27 -3.22 9.05
C ALA A 43 -12.60 -3.57 7.70
N CYS A 44 -11.54 -2.84 7.35
CA CYS A 44 -10.72 -3.06 6.16
C CYS A 44 -9.25 -2.99 6.56
N ALA A 45 -8.41 -3.82 5.95
CA ALA A 45 -6.96 -3.79 6.16
C ALA A 45 -6.22 -4.31 4.93
N ALA A 46 -5.03 -3.77 4.69
CA ALA A 46 -4.07 -4.30 3.72
C ALA A 46 -2.67 -4.20 4.31
N LEU A 47 -1.86 -5.24 4.12
CA LEU A 47 -0.45 -5.27 4.47
C LEU A 47 0.35 -5.64 3.23
N ILE A 48 1.29 -4.80 2.87
CA ILE A 48 2.09 -4.93 1.65
C ILE A 48 3.57 -4.91 2.02
N ASP A 49 4.36 -5.78 1.42
CA ASP A 49 5.82 -5.68 1.47
C ASP A 49 6.26 -4.43 0.69
N GLY A 50 6.84 -3.45 1.38
CA GLY A 50 7.21 -2.15 0.79
C GLY A 50 8.33 -2.22 -0.25
N ARG A 51 9.09 -3.33 -0.32
CA ARG A 51 10.18 -3.52 -1.28
C ARG A 51 9.70 -4.22 -2.55
N THR A 52 8.79 -5.18 -2.42
CA THR A 52 8.36 -6.04 -3.54
C THR A 52 6.98 -5.66 -4.08
N GLY A 53 6.17 -4.93 -3.31
CA GLY A 53 4.76 -4.69 -3.60
C GLY A 53 3.86 -5.91 -3.36
N GLN A 54 4.41 -7.01 -2.82
CA GLN A 54 3.63 -8.22 -2.56
C GLN A 54 2.64 -7.98 -1.43
N THR A 55 1.39 -8.34 -1.66
CA THR A 55 0.38 -8.36 -0.60
C THR A 55 0.63 -9.53 0.35
N LEU A 56 0.78 -9.23 1.63
CA LEU A 56 1.01 -10.20 2.71
C LEU A 56 -0.27 -10.53 3.47
N TYR A 57 -1.21 -9.59 3.56
CA TYR A 57 -2.49 -9.79 4.23
C TYR A 57 -3.53 -8.81 3.70
N GLU A 58 -4.76 -9.29 3.57
CA GLU A 58 -5.90 -8.48 3.15
C GLU A 58 -7.15 -8.82 3.96
N LYS A 59 -7.92 -7.79 4.29
CA LYS A 59 -9.27 -7.89 4.84
C LYS A 59 -10.13 -6.83 4.18
N ASN A 60 -11.09 -7.22 3.36
CA ASN A 60 -11.97 -6.30 2.63
C ASN A 60 -11.19 -5.16 1.93
N ALA A 61 -10.02 -5.46 1.35
CA ALA A 61 -9.07 -4.45 0.84
C ALA A 61 -9.68 -3.59 -0.29
N ASP A 62 -10.55 -4.18 -1.12
CA ASP A 62 -11.22 -3.49 -2.23
C ASP A 62 -12.57 -2.86 -1.82
N ARG A 63 -12.94 -2.94 -0.54
CA ARG A 63 -14.19 -2.35 -0.08
C ARG A 63 -14.06 -0.83 -0.03
N ARG A 64 -14.99 -0.13 -0.68
CA ARG A 64 -15.10 1.34 -0.55
C ARG A 64 -15.44 1.72 0.89
N ALA A 65 -14.60 2.53 1.51
CA ALA A 65 -14.74 2.96 2.89
C ALA A 65 -14.24 4.40 3.06
N LEU A 66 -14.72 5.09 4.09
CA LEU A 66 -14.16 6.36 4.52
C LEU A 66 -12.80 6.09 5.17
N ILE A 67 -11.75 6.65 4.59
CA ILE A 67 -10.36 6.40 4.98
C ILE A 67 -9.81 7.40 6.00
N ALA A 68 -10.65 8.33 6.47
CA ALA A 68 -10.30 9.36 7.44
C ALA A 68 -8.98 10.09 7.06
N SER A 69 -8.10 10.30 8.03
CA SER A 69 -6.85 11.06 7.84
C SER A 69 -5.82 10.38 6.94
N THR A 70 -6.00 9.13 6.51
CA THR A 70 -5.10 8.54 5.51
C THR A 70 -5.18 9.26 4.16
N THR A 71 -6.24 10.03 3.90
CA THR A 71 -6.35 10.97 2.77
C THR A 71 -5.18 11.96 2.72
N LYS A 72 -4.61 12.33 3.89
CA LYS A 72 -3.48 13.26 3.98
C LYS A 72 -2.18 12.73 3.37
N ILE A 73 -2.08 11.41 3.17
CA ILE A 73 -0.97 10.81 2.42
C ILE A 73 -0.97 11.33 0.97
N MET A 74 -2.12 11.39 0.32
CA MET A 74 -2.24 11.96 -1.03
C MET A 74 -1.95 13.46 -1.03
N THR A 75 -2.42 14.19 -0.01
CA THR A 75 -2.10 15.62 0.15
C THR A 75 -0.60 15.82 0.27
N GLY A 76 0.07 15.07 1.14
CA GLY A 76 1.51 15.14 1.33
C GLY A 76 2.29 14.80 0.06
N LEU A 77 1.86 13.76 -0.67
CA LEU A 77 2.46 13.36 -1.93
C LEU A 77 2.44 14.51 -2.95
N LEU A 78 1.28 15.11 -3.18
CA LEU A 78 1.13 16.22 -4.14
C LEU A 78 1.93 17.47 -3.73
N VAL A 79 1.99 17.77 -2.43
CA VAL A 79 2.80 18.90 -1.94
C VAL A 79 4.30 18.62 -2.15
N CYS A 80 4.75 17.39 -1.92
CA CYS A 80 6.14 17.00 -2.19
C CYS A 80 6.47 17.01 -3.69
N GLU A 81 5.54 16.54 -4.53
CA GLU A 81 5.69 16.58 -5.99
C GLU A 81 5.71 18.02 -6.55
N ALA A 82 4.95 18.93 -5.95
CA ALA A 82 4.99 20.35 -6.29
C ALA A 82 6.31 21.05 -5.90
N GLY A 83 7.08 20.44 -4.97
CA GLY A 83 8.36 20.96 -4.52
C GLY A 83 8.23 22.24 -3.67
N GLU A 84 9.30 23.04 -3.66
CA GLU A 84 9.35 24.32 -2.94
C GLU A 84 8.95 24.20 -1.45
N THR A 85 9.45 23.18 -0.75
CA THR A 85 9.07 22.92 0.65
C THR A 85 9.45 24.06 1.59
N ASP A 86 10.44 24.89 1.25
CA ASP A 86 10.85 26.05 2.03
C ASP A 86 10.08 27.32 1.70
N ARG A 87 9.17 27.25 0.69
CA ARG A 87 8.27 28.35 0.35
C ARG A 87 7.38 28.70 1.54
N ARG A 88 7.37 30.01 1.89
CA ARG A 88 6.48 30.53 2.92
C ARG A 88 5.06 30.68 2.39
N VAL A 89 4.11 30.27 3.18
CA VAL A 89 2.69 30.27 2.88
C VAL A 89 1.94 30.98 3.98
N THR A 90 1.02 31.87 3.61
CA THR A 90 0.12 32.52 4.55
C THR A 90 -1.15 31.72 4.72
N VAL A 91 -1.55 31.49 5.97
CA VAL A 91 -2.76 30.75 6.34
C VAL A 91 -4.00 31.52 5.91
N PRO A 92 -4.84 30.99 5.02
CA PRO A 92 -6.06 31.65 4.59
C PRO A 92 -7.16 31.53 5.65
N SER A 93 -8.12 32.46 5.64
CA SER A 93 -9.26 32.44 6.57
C SER A 93 -10.06 31.13 6.50
N LEU A 94 -10.17 30.52 5.31
CA LEU A 94 -10.88 29.25 5.07
C LEU A 94 -10.26 28.05 5.82
N ALA A 95 -8.98 28.14 6.20
CA ALA A 95 -8.29 27.06 6.89
C ALA A 95 -8.41 27.16 8.43
N VAL A 96 -9.01 28.21 8.95
CA VAL A 96 -9.12 28.45 10.39
C VAL A 96 -10.43 27.91 10.94
N GLY A 97 -10.39 27.25 12.11
CA GLY A 97 -11.57 26.77 12.79
C GLY A 97 -12.22 25.52 12.19
N LEU A 98 -11.46 24.77 11.40
CA LEU A 98 -11.93 23.50 10.84
C LEU A 98 -12.13 22.45 11.95
N GLU A 99 -13.21 21.64 11.81
CA GLU A 99 -13.48 20.53 12.71
C GLU A 99 -12.39 19.46 12.66
N GLY A 100 -12.21 18.77 13.78
CA GLY A 100 -11.27 17.65 13.92
C GLY A 100 -9.88 18.10 14.37
N SER A 101 -8.86 17.31 14.00
CA SER A 101 -7.48 17.60 14.40
C SER A 101 -6.95 18.87 13.75
N SER A 102 -6.27 19.71 14.53
CA SER A 102 -5.82 21.04 14.11
C SER A 102 -4.45 21.34 14.70
N MET A 103 -3.66 22.14 14.00
CA MET A 103 -2.48 22.85 14.53
C MET A 103 -2.86 24.15 15.25
N TYR A 104 -4.13 24.54 15.22
CA TYR A 104 -4.63 25.82 15.73
C TYR A 104 -4.01 27.05 15.05
N LEU A 105 -3.81 26.94 13.73
CA LEU A 105 -3.26 28.01 12.91
C LEU A 105 -4.17 29.24 12.93
N LYS A 106 -3.55 30.42 12.87
CA LYS A 106 -4.27 31.71 12.84
C LYS A 106 -4.28 32.27 11.44
N GLN A 107 -5.37 32.94 11.07
CA GLN A 107 -5.43 33.68 9.80
C GLN A 107 -4.26 34.69 9.68
N GLY A 108 -3.60 34.68 8.52
CA GLY A 108 -2.46 35.55 8.26
C GLY A 108 -1.13 35.08 8.83
N GLU A 109 -1.13 33.99 9.63
CA GLU A 109 0.11 33.36 10.08
C GLU A 109 0.89 32.82 8.87
N THR A 110 2.22 32.91 8.93
CA THR A 110 3.08 32.54 7.81
C THR A 110 4.07 31.47 8.24
N LEU A 111 3.97 30.27 7.62
CA LEU A 111 4.82 29.11 7.85
C LEU A 111 5.42 28.63 6.53
N THR A 112 6.43 27.75 6.60
CA THR A 112 6.91 27.07 5.41
C THR A 112 5.98 25.92 5.04
N ARG A 113 5.96 25.50 3.76
CA ARG A 113 5.26 24.26 3.36
C ARG A 113 5.78 23.05 4.16
N ARG A 114 7.05 23.04 4.51
CA ARG A 114 7.68 21.99 5.32
C ARG A 114 7.06 21.92 6.71
N ASP A 115 6.94 23.07 7.41
CA ASP A 115 6.33 23.11 8.74
C ASP A 115 4.87 22.65 8.71
N LEU A 116 4.12 23.10 7.69
CA LEU A 116 2.74 22.68 7.46
C LEU A 116 2.64 21.17 7.15
N LEU A 117 3.59 20.60 6.36
CA LEU A 117 3.64 19.16 6.12
C LEU A 117 3.85 18.38 7.41
N TYR A 118 4.80 18.80 8.25
CA TYR A 118 5.00 18.15 9.55
C TYR A 118 3.77 18.25 10.44
N GLY A 119 3.16 19.42 10.51
CA GLY A 119 1.93 19.60 11.30
C GLY A 119 0.76 18.77 10.77
N MET A 120 0.59 18.73 9.46
CA MET A 120 -0.42 17.88 8.83
C MET A 120 -0.18 16.38 9.12
N MET A 121 1.05 15.90 8.98
CA MET A 121 1.36 14.48 9.13
C MET A 121 1.42 14.02 10.59
N LEU A 122 1.98 14.83 11.50
CA LEU A 122 2.19 14.45 12.90
C LEU A 122 0.96 14.72 13.79
N HIS A 123 0.28 15.85 13.57
CA HIS A 123 -0.92 16.25 14.32
C HIS A 123 -2.22 15.99 13.56
N SER A 124 -2.10 15.48 12.33
CA SER A 124 -3.27 15.33 11.46
C SER A 124 -4.05 16.63 11.22
N GLY A 125 -3.37 17.80 11.24
CA GLY A 125 -3.99 19.12 11.17
C GLY A 125 -4.78 19.33 9.89
N ASN A 126 -6.09 19.57 10.01
CA ASN A 126 -6.98 19.87 8.88
C ASN A 126 -6.70 21.27 8.33
N ASP A 127 -6.40 22.22 9.21
CA ASP A 127 -5.99 23.57 8.89
C ASP A 127 -4.69 23.62 8.07
N ALA A 128 -3.69 22.83 8.44
CA ALA A 128 -2.46 22.66 7.68
C ALA A 128 -2.71 22.02 6.31
N ALA A 129 -3.56 20.99 6.26
CA ALA A 129 -3.90 20.29 5.01
C ALA A 129 -4.56 21.27 4.00
N LEU A 130 -5.55 22.05 4.43
CA LEU A 130 -6.23 23.00 3.55
C LEU A 130 -5.31 24.15 3.14
N THR A 131 -4.49 24.66 4.07
CA THR A 131 -3.49 25.70 3.76
C THR A 131 -2.51 25.19 2.69
N LEU A 132 -2.00 23.97 2.81
CA LEU A 132 -1.13 23.36 1.82
C LEU A 132 -1.83 23.21 0.47
N ALA A 133 -3.05 22.66 0.45
CA ALA A 133 -3.84 22.49 -0.76
C ALA A 133 -4.03 23.79 -1.54
N ILE A 134 -4.41 24.86 -0.85
CA ILE A 134 -4.57 26.18 -1.45
C ILE A 134 -3.23 26.73 -1.94
N SER A 135 -2.15 26.52 -1.19
CA SER A 135 -0.82 26.99 -1.56
C SER A 135 -0.26 26.37 -2.84
N VAL A 136 -0.68 25.13 -3.15
CA VAL A 136 -0.23 24.37 -4.33
C VAL A 136 -1.11 24.66 -5.54
N SER A 137 -2.43 24.72 -5.35
CA SER A 137 -3.39 24.70 -6.46
C SER A 137 -4.27 25.96 -6.54
N GLY A 138 -4.09 26.91 -5.64
CA GLY A 138 -4.86 28.16 -5.57
C GLY A 138 -6.26 28.00 -4.95
N SER A 139 -6.81 26.79 -4.88
CA SER A 139 -8.09 26.49 -4.24
C SER A 139 -8.18 25.03 -3.82
N GLU A 140 -9.06 24.75 -2.84
CA GLU A 140 -9.38 23.36 -2.43
C GLU A 140 -9.90 22.54 -3.60
N GLN A 141 -10.86 23.06 -4.36
CA GLN A 141 -11.46 22.36 -5.50
C GLN A 141 -10.43 22.01 -6.60
N ALA A 142 -9.49 22.92 -6.87
CA ALA A 142 -8.41 22.65 -7.82
C ALA A 142 -7.48 21.55 -7.29
N PHE A 143 -7.19 21.57 -6.00
CA PHE A 143 -6.36 20.55 -5.37
C PHE A 143 -7.04 19.16 -5.38
N VAL A 144 -8.33 19.08 -5.05
CA VAL A 144 -9.11 17.84 -5.10
C VAL A 144 -9.13 17.25 -6.51
N ARG A 145 -9.23 18.09 -7.56
CA ARG A 145 -9.07 17.60 -8.94
C ARG A 145 -7.70 16.98 -9.19
N GLN A 146 -6.63 17.59 -8.69
CA GLN A 146 -5.28 17.01 -8.79
C GLN A 146 -5.16 15.69 -8.02
N MET A 147 -5.73 15.61 -6.81
CA MET A 147 -5.77 14.35 -6.05
C MET A 147 -6.43 13.22 -6.86
N ASN A 148 -7.57 13.49 -7.50
CA ASN A 148 -8.27 12.50 -8.31
C ASN A 148 -7.46 12.09 -9.55
N LEU A 149 -6.84 13.03 -10.26
CA LEU A 149 -5.97 12.73 -11.39
C LEU A 149 -4.77 11.89 -10.96
N ARG A 150 -4.17 12.22 -9.80
CA ARG A 150 -3.03 11.46 -9.28
C ARG A 150 -3.44 10.06 -8.84
N ALA A 151 -4.59 9.92 -8.20
CA ALA A 151 -5.16 8.62 -7.83
C ALA A 151 -5.34 7.72 -9.07
N GLN A 152 -5.90 8.25 -10.15
CA GLN A 152 -6.03 7.54 -11.43
C GLN A 152 -4.67 7.14 -12.00
N ALA A 153 -3.69 8.05 -12.00
CA ALA A 153 -2.34 7.78 -12.48
C ALA A 153 -1.61 6.69 -11.68
N LEU A 154 -1.94 6.55 -10.38
CA LEU A 154 -1.45 5.49 -9.51
C LEU A 154 -2.25 4.18 -9.64
N GLY A 155 -3.27 4.13 -10.51
CA GLY A 155 -4.10 2.93 -10.69
C GLY A 155 -5.08 2.67 -9.54
N LEU A 156 -5.30 3.65 -8.66
CA LEU A 156 -6.28 3.54 -7.57
C LEU A 156 -7.69 3.49 -8.17
N ARG A 157 -8.51 2.55 -7.71
CA ARG A 157 -9.90 2.37 -8.15
C ARG A 157 -10.83 2.97 -7.11
N GLN A 158 -11.91 3.58 -7.60
CA GLN A 158 -12.98 4.12 -6.74
C GLN A 158 -13.89 3.00 -6.24
#